data_d9686fc3514d599b0f6d86d89a58d4cf
#
_entry.id   d9686fc3514d599b0f6d86d89a58d4cf
#
_cell.length_a   1.000
_cell.length_b   1.000
_cell.length_c   1.000
_cell.angle_alpha   90.00
_cell.angle_beta   90.00
_cell.angle_gamma   90.00
#
_symmetry.space_group_name_H-M   'P 1'
#
loop_
_entity.id
_entity.type
_entity.pdbx_description
1 polymer ?
#
loop_
_entity_poly.entity_id
_entity_poly.type
_entity_poly.pdbx_seq_one_letter_code
_entity_poly.pdbx_strand_id
1 'polypeptide(L)'
;MKQEMQKTVQTNGNKDFEDITAVWCKLERCGAALYAAGQALEELKQDKLVRNAVFGEMQANSIRVGELAEVLKQHGIAIGPNQLFAWMRSNGYLLRQNCGRNRPTPKSIALGLMESKQSHDTSAAADGICEKTARVTPKGQQYFLELFLTGNAV
;
A
#
# COMPACT_ATOMS: atom_id res chain seq x y z
N MET A 1 0.51 -27.08 -69.46
CA MET A 1 1.00 -27.77 -68.25
C MET A 1 2.23 -27.10 -67.57
N LYS A 2 3.30 -26.75 -68.29
CA LYS A 2 4.48 -26.11 -67.66
C LYS A 2 4.25 -24.69 -67.09
N GLN A 3 3.36 -23.91 -67.71
CA GLN A 3 3.06 -22.51 -67.20
C GLN A 3 2.17 -22.47 -65.97
N GLU A 4 1.30 -23.45 -65.76
CA GLU A 4 0.47 -23.52 -64.52
C GLU A 4 1.27 -23.97 -63.31
N MET A 5 2.24 -24.90 -63.52
CA MET A 5 3.11 -25.30 -62.40
C MET A 5 4.05 -24.18 -61.96
N GLN A 6 4.51 -23.31 -62.85
CA GLN A 6 5.33 -22.14 -62.45
C GLN A 6 4.54 -21.07 -61.69
N LYS A 7 3.25 -20.86 -62.02
CA LYS A 7 2.38 -19.94 -61.27
C LYS A 7 2.07 -20.41 -59.85
N THR A 8 1.87 -21.71 -59.66
CA THR A 8 1.56 -22.30 -58.36
C THR A 8 2.76 -22.24 -57.40
N VAL A 9 3.99 -22.42 -57.92
CA VAL A 9 5.20 -22.33 -57.09
C VAL A 9 5.49 -20.89 -56.67
N GLN A 10 5.24 -19.90 -57.53
CA GLN A 10 5.42 -18.47 -57.17
C GLN A 10 4.38 -17.97 -56.18
N THR A 11 3.13 -18.44 -56.22
CA THR A 11 2.09 -18.04 -55.27
C THR A 11 2.27 -18.66 -53.88
N ASN A 12 2.80 -19.88 -53.78
CA ASN A 12 3.09 -20.49 -52.49
C ASN A 12 4.28 -19.84 -51.77
N GLY A 13 5.38 -19.55 -52.49
CA GLY A 13 6.55 -18.91 -51.90
C GLY A 13 6.27 -17.50 -51.36
N ASN A 14 5.33 -16.77 -51.96
CA ASN A 14 4.97 -15.44 -51.48
C ASN A 14 4.10 -15.49 -50.22
N LYS A 15 3.24 -16.51 -50.14
CA LYS A 15 2.39 -16.74 -48.97
C LYS A 15 3.20 -17.17 -47.73
N ASP A 16 4.17 -18.07 -47.95
CA ASP A 16 5.06 -18.51 -46.87
C ASP A 16 5.95 -17.37 -46.35
N PHE A 17 6.34 -16.42 -47.22
CA PHE A 17 7.12 -15.25 -46.83
C PHE A 17 6.28 -14.23 -46.05
N GLU A 18 5.03 -13.99 -46.42
CA GLU A 18 4.09 -13.13 -45.69
C GLU A 18 3.77 -13.73 -44.32
N ASP A 19 3.60 -15.03 -44.19
CA ASP A 19 3.36 -15.71 -42.92
C ASP A 19 4.58 -15.60 -41.98
N ILE A 20 5.80 -15.72 -42.51
CA ILE A 20 7.04 -15.57 -41.74
C ILE A 20 7.20 -14.13 -41.24
N THR A 21 6.94 -13.13 -42.07
CA THR A 21 7.02 -11.70 -41.64
C THR A 21 5.97 -11.37 -40.61
N ALA A 22 4.76 -11.92 -40.69
CA ALA A 22 3.72 -11.75 -39.70
C ALA A 22 4.12 -12.35 -38.33
N VAL A 23 4.78 -13.51 -38.33
CA VAL A 23 5.31 -14.14 -37.11
C VAL A 23 6.44 -13.31 -36.52
N TRP A 24 7.34 -12.76 -37.31
CA TRP A 24 8.41 -11.87 -36.86
C TRP A 24 7.87 -10.61 -36.19
N CYS A 25 6.89 -9.95 -36.82
CA CYS A 25 6.23 -8.78 -36.23
C CYS A 25 5.54 -9.08 -34.87
N LYS A 26 4.96 -10.29 -34.74
CA LYS A 26 4.39 -10.73 -33.47
C LYS A 26 5.48 -10.96 -32.43
N LEU A 27 6.60 -11.54 -32.81
CA LEU A 27 7.73 -11.81 -31.92
C LEU A 27 8.34 -10.50 -31.40
N GLU A 28 8.55 -9.52 -32.26
CA GLU A 28 9.06 -8.20 -31.88
C GLU A 28 8.11 -7.47 -30.91
N ARG A 29 6.79 -7.52 -31.15
CA ARG A 29 5.80 -6.94 -30.24
C ARG A 29 5.80 -7.64 -28.88
N CYS A 30 5.92 -8.96 -28.86
CA CYS A 30 6.03 -9.71 -27.61
C CYS A 30 7.33 -9.37 -26.88
N GLY A 31 8.44 -9.23 -27.58
CA GLY A 31 9.72 -8.80 -27.00
C GLY A 31 9.65 -7.42 -26.37
N ALA A 32 9.07 -6.46 -27.08
CA ALA A 32 8.87 -5.10 -26.58
C ALA A 32 7.94 -5.07 -25.34
N ALA A 33 6.86 -5.85 -25.35
CA ALA A 33 5.94 -5.95 -24.23
C ALA A 33 6.60 -6.58 -22.99
N LEU A 34 7.41 -7.62 -23.18
CA LEU A 34 8.18 -8.25 -22.10
C LEU A 34 9.22 -7.30 -21.50
N TYR A 35 9.89 -6.52 -22.35
CA TYR A 35 10.86 -5.52 -21.89
C TYR A 35 10.19 -4.42 -21.07
N ALA A 36 9.07 -3.89 -21.55
CA ALA A 36 8.28 -2.89 -20.82
C ALA A 36 7.75 -3.42 -19.47
N ALA A 37 7.28 -4.67 -19.46
CA ALA A 37 6.84 -5.32 -18.22
C ALA A 37 8.01 -5.53 -17.23
N GLY A 38 9.20 -5.83 -17.74
CA GLY A 38 10.42 -5.93 -16.94
C GLY A 38 10.81 -4.61 -16.28
N GLN A 39 10.75 -3.50 -17.04
CA GLN A 39 11.02 -2.16 -16.49
C GLN A 39 9.99 -1.76 -15.44
N ALA A 40 8.70 -1.96 -15.69
CA ALA A 40 7.65 -1.69 -14.71
C ALA A 40 7.82 -2.52 -13.42
N LEU A 41 8.27 -3.76 -13.54
CA LEU A 41 8.58 -4.61 -12.37
C LEU A 41 9.77 -4.09 -11.57
N GLU A 42 10.78 -3.56 -12.25
CA GLU A 42 11.97 -2.98 -11.59
C GLU A 42 11.61 -1.67 -10.86
N GLU A 43 10.81 -0.81 -11.46
CA GLU A 43 10.26 0.39 -10.79
C GLU A 43 9.46 0.04 -9.55
N LEU A 44 8.60 -0.99 -9.63
CA LEU A 44 7.84 -1.48 -8.47
C LEU A 44 8.74 -2.07 -7.37
N LYS A 45 9.86 -2.68 -7.72
CA LYS A 45 10.86 -3.16 -6.74
C LYS A 45 11.57 -2.01 -6.07
N GLN A 46 11.98 -0.99 -6.83
CA GLN A 46 12.62 0.21 -6.29
C GLN A 46 11.67 0.95 -5.33
N ASP A 47 10.40 1.12 -5.69
CA ASP A 47 9.38 1.69 -4.81
C ASP A 47 9.21 0.90 -3.52
N LYS A 48 9.25 -0.44 -3.59
CA LYS A 48 9.21 -1.29 -2.39
C LYS A 48 10.45 -1.15 -1.53
N LEU A 49 11.64 -1.03 -2.13
CA LEU A 49 12.89 -0.84 -1.39
C LEU A 49 12.92 0.50 -0.68
N VAL A 50 12.52 1.59 -1.35
CA VAL A 50 12.39 2.92 -0.75
C VAL A 50 11.35 2.89 0.37
N ARG A 51 10.19 2.29 0.13
CA ARG A 51 9.17 2.09 1.17
C ARG A 51 9.72 1.31 2.37
N ASN A 52 10.38 0.19 2.14
CA ASN A 52 10.97 -0.62 3.22
C ASN A 52 12.07 0.13 3.98
N ALA A 53 12.85 0.97 3.32
CA ALA A 53 13.84 1.84 3.98
C ALA A 53 13.17 2.88 4.87
N VAL A 54 12.09 3.52 4.39
CA VAL A 54 11.26 4.44 5.18
C VAL A 54 10.55 3.73 6.33
N PHE A 55 10.06 2.51 6.09
CA PHE A 55 9.37 1.69 7.12
C PHE A 55 10.33 0.98 8.07
N GLY A 56 11.63 0.86 7.75
CA GLY A 56 12.64 0.24 8.61
C GLY A 56 12.86 0.98 9.94
N GLU A 57 12.49 2.25 10.03
CA GLU A 57 12.51 3.04 11.26
C GLU A 57 11.24 2.87 12.12
N MET A 58 10.24 2.15 11.62
CA MET A 58 9.01 1.93 12.38
C MET A 58 9.25 1.02 13.59
N GLN A 59 8.69 1.42 14.71
CA GLN A 59 8.82 0.65 15.94
C GLN A 59 8.13 -0.72 15.80
N ALA A 60 8.88 -1.78 16.13
CA ALA A 60 8.35 -3.15 16.16
C ALA A 60 7.18 -3.32 17.17
N ASN A 61 7.02 -2.36 18.07
CA ASN A 61 5.98 -2.35 19.09
C ASN A 61 4.81 -1.43 18.71
N SER A 62 3.66 -1.67 19.31
CA SER A 62 2.52 -0.77 19.18
C SER A 62 2.79 0.58 19.86
N ILE A 63 2.50 1.65 19.15
CA ILE A 63 2.72 3.04 19.59
C ILE A 63 1.40 3.74 19.93
N ARG A 64 1.48 4.83 20.68
CA ARG A 64 0.32 5.72 20.95
C ARG A 64 -0.02 6.52 19.68
N VAL A 65 -1.27 6.93 19.54
CA VAL A 65 -1.70 7.79 18.41
C VAL A 65 -0.94 9.12 18.36
N GLY A 66 -0.55 9.66 19.53
CA GLY A 66 0.30 10.86 19.60
C GLY A 66 1.69 10.62 19.01
N GLU A 67 2.32 9.50 19.33
CA GLU A 67 3.63 9.09 18.79
C GLU A 67 3.54 8.88 17.27
N LEU A 68 2.43 8.32 16.76
CA LEU A 68 2.19 8.21 15.32
C LEU A 68 2.13 9.59 14.64
N ALA A 69 1.54 10.59 15.28
CA ALA A 69 1.50 11.96 14.76
C ALA A 69 2.92 12.56 14.65
N GLU A 70 3.81 12.24 15.57
CA GLU A 70 5.22 12.66 15.53
C GLU A 70 5.95 11.96 14.36
N VAL A 71 5.74 10.66 14.17
CA VAL A 71 6.29 9.91 13.05
C VAL A 71 5.80 10.50 11.71
N LEU A 72 4.50 10.78 11.57
CA LEU A 72 3.94 11.42 10.38
C LEU A 72 4.58 12.80 10.11
N LYS A 73 4.81 13.58 11.16
CA LYS A 73 5.47 14.87 11.06
C LYS A 73 6.92 14.76 10.58
N GLN A 74 7.68 13.74 11.02
CA GLN A 74 9.04 13.46 10.55
C GLN A 74 9.08 13.15 9.04
N HIS A 75 8.01 12.54 8.51
CA HIS A 75 7.84 12.27 7.10
C HIS A 75 7.19 13.42 6.29
N GLY A 76 7.17 14.63 6.85
CA GLY A 76 6.71 15.84 6.15
C GLY A 76 5.20 16.06 6.18
N ILE A 77 4.44 15.25 6.92
CA ILE A 77 2.99 15.37 7.05
C ILE A 77 2.67 16.24 8.27
N ALA A 78 2.26 17.49 8.05
CA ALA A 78 1.97 18.46 9.11
C ALA A 78 0.61 18.19 9.79
N ILE A 79 0.50 17.06 10.51
CA ILE A 79 -0.69 16.71 11.28
C ILE A 79 -0.38 16.66 12.77
N GLY A 80 -1.17 17.38 13.57
CA GLY A 80 -1.05 17.35 15.02
C GLY A 80 -1.79 16.16 15.65
N PRO A 81 -1.45 15.77 16.91
CA PRO A 81 -2.10 14.65 17.58
C PRO A 81 -3.63 14.79 17.64
N ASN A 82 -4.12 15.99 17.98
CA ASN A 82 -5.57 16.25 18.10
C ASN A 82 -6.29 16.15 16.73
N GLN A 83 -5.64 16.61 15.68
CA GLN A 83 -6.15 16.50 14.31
C GLN A 83 -6.18 15.03 13.87
N LEU A 84 -5.13 14.27 14.17
CA LEU A 84 -5.06 12.85 13.87
C LEU A 84 -6.16 12.06 14.60
N PHE A 85 -6.40 12.36 15.90
CA PHE A 85 -7.52 11.78 16.64
C PHE A 85 -8.89 12.13 16.02
N ALA A 86 -9.09 13.39 15.61
CA ALA A 86 -10.31 13.83 14.96
C ALA A 86 -10.52 13.09 13.62
N TRP A 87 -9.48 13.00 12.81
CA TRP A 87 -9.48 12.31 11.54
C TRP A 87 -9.78 10.81 11.71
N MET A 88 -9.12 10.14 12.65
CA MET A 88 -9.36 8.72 12.95
C MET A 88 -10.80 8.44 13.41
N ARG A 89 -11.40 9.37 14.16
CA ARG A 89 -12.82 9.27 14.55
C ARG A 89 -13.75 9.47 13.36
N SER A 90 -13.46 10.42 12.50
CA SER A 90 -14.26 10.69 11.28
C SER A 90 -14.23 9.52 10.30
N ASN A 91 -13.08 8.87 10.18
CA ASN A 91 -12.89 7.71 9.28
C ASN A 91 -13.24 6.36 9.94
N GLY A 92 -13.75 6.37 11.17
CA GLY A 92 -14.24 5.15 11.83
C GLY A 92 -13.15 4.21 12.34
N TYR A 93 -11.94 4.67 12.55
CA TYR A 93 -10.87 3.89 13.21
C TYR A 93 -10.98 3.96 14.72
N LEU A 94 -11.47 5.08 15.25
CA LEU A 94 -11.72 5.28 16.68
C LEU A 94 -13.21 5.54 16.92
N LEU A 95 -13.71 5.05 18.06
CA LEU A 95 -15.08 5.29 18.50
C LEU A 95 -15.21 6.74 19.00
N ARG A 96 -16.32 7.38 18.60
CA ARG A 96 -16.80 8.60 19.24
C ARG A 96 -17.41 8.22 20.59
N GLN A 97 -16.73 8.49 21.70
CA GLN A 97 -17.32 8.30 23.00
C GLN A 97 -17.52 9.63 23.72
N ASN A 98 -18.68 9.78 24.37
CA ASN A 98 -19.05 10.95 25.16
C ASN A 98 -18.17 11.13 26.43
N CYS A 99 -17.37 10.13 26.75
CA CYS A 99 -16.48 10.11 27.94
C CYS A 99 -15.01 10.44 27.64
N GLY A 100 -14.69 11.08 26.50
CA GLY A 100 -13.32 11.53 26.16
C GLY A 100 -12.33 10.41 25.85
N ARG A 101 -12.71 9.14 25.92
CA ARG A 101 -11.82 7.99 25.73
C ARG A 101 -11.83 7.51 24.31
N ASN A 102 -10.67 7.60 23.63
CA ASN A 102 -10.50 7.10 22.27
C ASN A 102 -10.29 5.58 22.31
N ARG A 103 -11.32 4.80 21.96
CA ARG A 103 -11.23 3.34 21.82
C ARG A 103 -11.17 2.94 20.34
N PRO A 104 -10.37 1.93 19.97
CA PRO A 104 -10.39 1.41 18.62
C PRO A 104 -11.76 0.82 18.28
N THR A 105 -12.19 0.99 17.02
CA THR A 105 -13.41 0.32 16.54
C THR A 105 -13.16 -1.18 16.34
N PRO A 106 -14.21 -2.03 16.43
CA PRO A 106 -14.06 -3.45 16.09
C PRO A 106 -13.48 -3.67 14.70
N LYS A 107 -13.80 -2.80 13.74
CA LYS A 107 -13.26 -2.83 12.38
C LYS A 107 -11.73 -2.62 12.36
N SER A 108 -11.22 -1.61 13.07
CA SER A 108 -9.78 -1.34 13.12
C SER A 108 -8.98 -2.43 13.82
N ILE A 109 -9.59 -3.09 14.81
CA ILE A 109 -9.00 -4.26 15.49
C ILE A 109 -9.00 -5.47 14.56
N ALA A 110 -10.10 -5.77 13.87
CA ALA A 110 -10.20 -6.89 12.93
C ALA A 110 -9.20 -6.77 11.76
N LEU A 111 -8.95 -5.55 11.28
CA LEU A 111 -7.93 -5.27 10.27
C LEU A 111 -6.49 -5.37 10.84
N GLY A 112 -6.33 -5.49 12.14
CA GLY A 112 -5.05 -5.53 12.84
C GLY A 112 -4.30 -4.19 12.80
N LEU A 113 -4.99 -3.07 12.59
CA LEU A 113 -4.39 -1.74 12.53
C LEU A 113 -4.20 -1.12 13.90
N MET A 114 -5.11 -1.43 14.82
CA MET A 114 -5.12 -0.89 16.17
C MET A 114 -5.39 -1.98 17.21
N GLU A 115 -4.88 -1.77 18.41
CA GLU A 115 -5.14 -2.61 19.57
C GLU A 115 -5.56 -1.77 20.78
N SER A 116 -6.22 -2.42 21.74
CA SER A 116 -6.59 -1.82 23.02
C SER A 116 -5.69 -2.38 24.11
N LYS A 117 -4.82 -1.57 24.68
CA LYS A 117 -3.91 -1.98 25.76
C LYS A 117 -4.31 -1.30 27.06
N GLN A 118 -4.28 -2.04 28.16
CA GLN A 118 -4.46 -1.47 29.49
C GLN A 118 -3.23 -0.62 29.83
N SER A 119 -3.42 0.65 30.15
CA SER A 119 -2.35 1.44 30.72
C SER A 119 -2.33 1.21 32.24
N HIS A 120 -1.20 0.77 32.74
CA HIS A 120 -0.92 0.64 34.19
C HIS A 120 -0.40 1.97 34.75
N ASP A 121 -0.79 3.10 34.22
CA ASP A 121 -0.45 4.40 34.81
C ASP A 121 -1.24 4.57 36.08
N THR A 122 -0.59 4.26 37.21
CA THR A 122 -1.09 4.24 38.58
C THR A 122 -1.45 5.62 39.14
N SER A 123 -1.37 6.69 38.38
CA SER A 123 -1.52 8.06 38.87
C SER A 123 -2.95 8.62 38.85
N ALA A 124 -3.95 7.89 38.36
CA ALA A 124 -5.34 8.37 38.28
C ALA A 124 -6.40 7.33 38.66
N ALA A 125 -6.04 6.26 39.36
CA ALA A 125 -6.97 5.20 39.73
C ALA A 125 -7.55 5.40 41.12
N ALA A 126 -8.27 6.53 41.34
CA ALA A 126 -9.15 6.62 42.50
C ALA A 126 -10.42 5.74 42.35
N ASP A 127 -10.78 5.30 41.16
CA ASP A 127 -12.02 4.57 40.89
C ASP A 127 -11.85 3.16 40.27
N GLY A 128 -10.66 2.55 40.33
CA GLY A 128 -10.49 1.14 39.93
C GLY A 128 -10.79 0.82 38.44
N ILE A 129 -11.01 1.82 37.57
CA ILE A 129 -11.35 1.66 36.19
C ILE A 129 -10.05 1.54 35.36
N CYS A 130 -9.67 0.32 35.00
CA CYS A 130 -8.58 0.09 34.07
C CYS A 130 -8.81 0.84 32.77
N GLU A 131 -8.03 1.88 32.53
CA GLU A 131 -8.14 2.68 31.31
C GLU A 131 -7.53 1.96 30.13
N LYS A 132 -8.37 1.56 29.19
CA LYS A 132 -7.93 0.95 27.94
C LYS A 132 -7.59 2.04 26.94
N THR A 133 -6.31 2.16 26.61
CA THR A 133 -5.80 3.15 25.64
C THR A 133 -5.68 2.53 24.25
N ALA A 134 -6.08 3.28 23.23
CA ALA A 134 -5.87 2.90 21.84
C ALA A 134 -4.38 2.98 21.47
N ARG A 135 -3.85 1.92 20.90
CA ARG A 135 -2.50 1.87 20.34
C ARG A 135 -2.56 1.45 18.88
N VAL A 136 -1.60 1.94 18.10
CA VAL A 136 -1.44 1.62 16.70
C VAL A 136 -0.41 0.51 16.57
N THR A 137 -0.79 -0.59 15.93
CA THR A 137 0.10 -1.74 15.71
C THR A 137 1.18 -1.40 14.67
N PRO A 138 2.27 -2.16 14.54
CA PRO A 138 3.26 -1.98 13.48
C PRO A 138 2.63 -1.97 12.09
N LYS A 139 1.67 -2.87 11.83
CA LYS A 139 0.88 -2.89 10.59
C LYS A 139 0.07 -1.61 10.40
N GLY A 140 -0.52 -1.10 11.48
CA GLY A 140 -1.27 0.15 11.47
C GLY A 140 -0.38 1.36 11.19
N GLN A 141 0.83 1.39 11.73
CA GLN A 141 1.81 2.45 11.47
C GLN A 141 2.10 2.55 9.98
N GLN A 142 2.41 1.41 9.34
CA GLN A 142 2.65 1.34 7.89
C GLN A 142 1.43 1.81 7.09
N TYR A 143 0.26 1.29 7.44
CA TYR A 143 -0.99 1.62 6.76
C TYR A 143 -1.30 3.12 6.82
N PHE A 144 -1.23 3.73 7.99
CA PHE A 144 -1.52 5.17 8.15
C PHE A 144 -0.47 6.03 7.48
N LEU A 145 0.82 5.69 7.58
CA LEU A 145 1.87 6.43 6.88
C LEU A 145 1.66 6.39 5.36
N GLU A 146 1.40 5.22 4.80
CA GLU A 146 1.12 5.06 3.38
C GLU A 146 -0.12 5.85 2.94
N LEU A 147 -1.19 5.81 3.73
CA LEU A 147 -2.43 6.53 3.46
C LEU A 147 -2.23 8.05 3.40
N PHE A 148 -1.44 8.59 4.33
CA PHE A 148 -1.14 10.03 4.37
C PHE A 148 -0.13 10.46 3.32
N LEU A 149 0.85 9.62 2.97
CA LEU A 149 1.82 9.89 1.89
C LEU A 149 1.17 9.87 0.50
N THR A 150 0.21 8.99 0.27
CA THR A 150 -0.52 8.92 -1.02
C THR A 150 -1.60 9.98 -1.18
N GLY A 151 -1.80 10.85 -0.18
CA GLY A 151 -2.81 11.90 -0.21
C GLY A 151 -4.26 11.40 -0.12
N ASN A 152 -4.49 10.11 0.10
CA ASN A 152 -5.82 9.51 0.23
C ASN A 152 -6.46 9.75 1.62
N ALA A 153 -5.86 10.60 2.43
CA ALA A 153 -6.35 10.93 3.78
C ALA A 153 -7.29 12.16 3.81
N VAL A 154 -7.61 12.73 2.64
CA VAL A 154 -8.51 13.90 2.51
C VAL A 154 -9.93 13.45 2.27
#